data_9b8c4904b6d209ddb2d17716c0127282
#
_entry.id   9b8c4904b6d209ddb2d17716c0127282
#
_cell.length_a   1.000
_cell.length_b   1.000
_cell.length_c   1.000
_cell.angle_alpha   90.00
_cell.angle_beta   90.00
_cell.angle_gamma   90.00
#
_symmetry.space_group_name_H-M   'P 1'
#
loop_
_entity.id
_entity.type
_entity.pdbx_description
1 polymer ?
#
loop_
_entity_poly.entity_id
_entity_poly.type
_entity_poly.pdbx_seq_one_letter_code
_entity_poly.pdbx_strand_id
1 'polypeptide(L)'
;IIGTERHESRRIDNQLRGRAGRQGDPGETRFYISLEDDLMRLFGGDRIQNMMEKFDLDEDTPIENKMLTRAIENAQTTVESRNFQSRKSVLEYDDVMNKQREIIYAQRRQVLDGLDIKETVLNMMHTSVSNHVALAFGENQHLDAAQYHEMLKGMEGIYFAKGAVEFSDEEIPSKTQEDFDEAFIAAAEKTYEAKEQEVTTPIMRELERVIMLRVVDEYWMEHIDAMDDLKQGVRLQGYGNNNPVDVYKRESLEMFEEMVSAIQDETVRRLYSVRLKKDEEVKRERVAKATVENVGGDGTTPKKQPVKKTVKIGRNDPCPCGSGQKWKKCTCKEYHPDL
;
A
#
# COMPACT_ATOMS: atom_id res chain seq x y z
N ILE A 1 -4.05 46.40 -11.87
CA ILE A 1 -4.66 45.08 -11.81
C ILE A 1 -6.02 45.19 -11.14
N ILE A 2 -7.02 44.62 -11.76
CA ILE A 2 -8.39 44.53 -11.20
C ILE A 2 -8.65 43.09 -10.85
N GLY A 3 -8.96 42.80 -9.59
CA GLY A 3 -9.44 41.52 -9.12
C GLY A 3 -10.96 41.61 -8.88
N THR A 4 -11.72 40.70 -9.43
CA THR A 4 -13.17 40.63 -9.29
C THR A 4 -13.63 39.72 -8.17
N GLU A 5 -12.69 39.00 -7.53
CA GLU A 5 -12.88 38.09 -6.46
C GLU A 5 -11.63 37.97 -5.61
N ARG A 6 -11.73 37.53 -4.36
CA ARG A 6 -10.59 37.20 -3.49
C ARG A 6 -10.38 35.69 -3.49
N HIS A 7 -9.11 35.29 -3.61
CA HIS A 7 -8.75 33.89 -3.44
C HIS A 7 -8.84 33.47 -1.97
N GLU A 8 -9.08 32.18 -1.71
CA GLU A 8 -9.08 31.62 -0.36
C GLU A 8 -7.75 31.84 0.38
N SER A 9 -6.62 31.89 -0.34
CA SER A 9 -5.30 32.14 0.24
C SER A 9 -4.82 33.56 -0.04
N ARG A 10 -4.52 34.28 1.03
CA ARG A 10 -3.94 35.63 0.98
C ARG A 10 -2.64 35.70 0.16
N ARG A 11 -1.87 34.61 0.15
CA ARG A 11 -0.62 34.52 -0.62
C ARG A 11 -0.88 34.67 -2.12
N ILE A 12 -1.93 34.06 -2.63
CA ILE A 12 -2.30 34.12 -4.05
C ILE A 12 -2.74 35.55 -4.42
N ASP A 13 -3.54 36.20 -3.57
CA ASP A 13 -3.91 37.62 -3.77
C ASP A 13 -2.68 38.53 -3.80
N ASN A 14 -1.72 38.29 -2.91
CA ASN A 14 -0.48 39.05 -2.89
C ASN A 14 0.40 38.77 -4.12
N GLN A 15 0.40 37.57 -4.67
CA GLN A 15 1.06 37.23 -5.93
C GLN A 15 0.41 37.99 -7.11
N LEU A 16 -0.92 38.09 -7.12
CA LEU A 16 -1.63 38.87 -8.12
C LEU A 16 -1.30 40.34 -7.98
N ARG A 17 -1.35 40.92 -6.79
CA ARG A 17 -0.96 42.29 -6.50
C ARG A 17 0.48 42.58 -6.92
N GLY A 18 1.41 41.67 -6.65
CA GLY A 18 2.82 41.79 -7.00
C GLY A 18 3.11 41.72 -8.51
N ARG A 19 2.08 41.57 -9.34
CA ARG A 19 2.22 41.69 -10.78
C ARG A 19 2.10 43.12 -11.29
N ALA A 20 1.65 44.07 -10.48
CA ALA A 20 1.68 45.49 -10.75
C ALA A 20 2.99 46.14 -10.25
N GLY A 21 3.47 47.18 -10.89
CA GLY A 21 4.64 47.92 -10.44
C GLY A 21 5.95 47.15 -10.47
N ARG A 22 6.14 46.23 -11.39
CA ARG A 22 7.37 45.43 -11.52
C ARG A 22 8.53 46.32 -11.95
N GLN A 23 9.72 46.08 -11.40
CA GLN A 23 10.95 46.80 -11.68
C GLN A 23 10.89 48.32 -11.37
N GLY A 24 9.98 48.72 -10.46
CA GLY A 24 9.82 50.11 -10.08
C GLY A 24 8.84 50.93 -10.95
N ASP A 25 8.18 50.28 -11.89
CA ASP A 25 7.13 50.94 -12.67
C ASP A 25 5.92 51.28 -11.78
N PRO A 26 5.21 52.40 -12.04
CA PRO A 26 3.99 52.72 -11.33
C PRO A 26 2.91 51.67 -11.59
N GLY A 27 2.27 51.18 -10.53
CA GLY A 27 1.23 50.16 -10.64
C GLY A 27 0.16 50.29 -9.56
N GLU A 28 -1.06 50.06 -9.92
CA GLU A 28 -2.21 50.07 -9.04
C GLU A 28 -2.91 48.69 -9.04
N THR A 29 -3.38 48.27 -7.87
CA THR A 29 -4.16 47.03 -7.72
C THR A 29 -5.41 47.32 -6.93
N ARG A 30 -6.56 46.85 -7.44
CA ARG A 30 -7.85 47.04 -6.80
C ARG A 30 -8.66 45.76 -6.87
N PHE A 31 -9.31 45.38 -5.75
CA PHE A 31 -10.22 44.25 -5.68
C PHE A 31 -11.64 44.77 -5.50
N TYR A 32 -12.55 44.25 -6.32
CA TYR A 32 -13.99 44.43 -6.21
C TYR A 32 -14.59 43.11 -5.79
N ILE A 33 -15.27 43.07 -4.66
CA ILE A 33 -15.70 41.84 -4.00
C ILE A 33 -17.20 41.95 -3.78
N SER A 34 -17.93 40.84 -4.04
CA SER A 34 -19.33 40.70 -3.67
C SER A 34 -19.43 40.02 -2.30
N LEU A 35 -20.47 40.34 -1.57
CA LEU A 35 -20.84 39.58 -0.35
C LEU A 35 -21.40 38.19 -0.67
N GLU A 36 -21.76 37.96 -1.91
CA GLU A 36 -22.19 36.66 -2.44
C GLU A 36 -21.01 35.74 -2.81
N ASP A 37 -19.78 36.31 -2.88
CA ASP A 37 -18.58 35.51 -3.14
C ASP A 37 -18.43 34.39 -2.12
N ASP A 38 -17.99 33.21 -2.56
CA ASP A 38 -17.91 32.01 -1.72
C ASP A 38 -17.14 32.21 -0.41
N LEU A 39 -16.07 33.00 -0.44
CA LEU A 39 -15.31 33.35 0.75
C LEU A 39 -16.16 34.11 1.78
N MET A 40 -16.98 35.03 1.33
CA MET A 40 -17.82 35.84 2.21
C MET A 40 -19.04 35.06 2.68
N ARG A 41 -19.67 34.30 1.80
CA ARG A 41 -20.84 33.46 2.11
C ARG A 41 -20.53 32.41 3.18
N LEU A 42 -19.38 31.74 3.10
CA LEU A 42 -19.01 30.65 4.00
C LEU A 42 -18.46 31.12 5.36
N PHE A 43 -17.82 32.31 5.42
CA PHE A 43 -17.05 32.71 6.59
C PHE A 43 -17.34 34.12 7.13
N GLY A 44 -18.18 34.91 6.50
CA GLY A 44 -18.43 36.30 6.91
C GLY A 44 -19.85 36.79 6.66
N GLY A 45 -20.66 36.08 5.89
CA GLY A 45 -21.91 36.57 5.33
C GLY A 45 -22.92 37.08 6.35
N ASP A 46 -23.28 36.26 7.34
CA ASP A 46 -24.39 36.56 8.23
C ASP A 46 -24.19 37.83 9.07
N ARG A 47 -22.99 38.10 9.56
CA ARG A 47 -22.70 39.28 10.35
C ARG A 47 -22.68 40.56 9.53
N ILE A 48 -22.17 40.46 8.33
CA ILE A 48 -22.04 41.61 7.41
C ILE A 48 -23.40 41.89 6.77
N GLN A 49 -24.15 40.88 6.41
CA GLN A 49 -25.48 41.00 5.86
C GLN A 49 -26.45 41.66 6.87
N ASN A 50 -26.44 41.22 8.12
CA ASN A 50 -27.19 41.84 9.22
C ASN A 50 -26.76 43.30 9.49
N MET A 51 -25.53 43.65 9.20
CA MET A 51 -25.04 45.03 9.35
C MET A 51 -25.49 45.91 8.16
N MET A 52 -25.51 45.36 6.96
CA MET A 52 -25.99 46.11 5.75
C MET A 52 -27.47 46.38 5.79
N GLU A 53 -28.29 45.40 6.23
CA GLU A 53 -29.71 45.57 6.43
C GLU A 53 -30.06 46.70 7.42
N LYS A 54 -29.16 46.93 8.40
CA LYS A 54 -29.31 48.02 9.37
C LYS A 54 -28.97 49.42 8.82
N PHE A 55 -28.14 49.47 7.76
CA PHE A 55 -27.67 50.74 7.20
C PHE A 55 -28.44 51.20 5.96
N ASP A 56 -29.47 50.44 5.52
CA ASP A 56 -30.33 50.77 4.36
C ASP A 56 -29.50 51.23 3.11
N LEU A 57 -28.39 50.49 2.85
CA LEU A 57 -27.46 50.77 1.78
C LEU A 57 -27.97 50.22 0.46
N ASP A 58 -27.95 51.04 -0.57
CA ASP A 58 -28.30 50.68 -1.95
C ASP A 58 -27.34 49.60 -2.49
N GLU A 59 -27.84 48.59 -3.17
CA GLU A 59 -27.10 47.41 -3.64
C GLU A 59 -25.90 47.81 -4.55
N ASP A 60 -25.98 48.91 -5.26
CA ASP A 60 -24.96 49.40 -6.20
C ASP A 60 -23.91 50.33 -5.56
N THR A 61 -23.98 50.58 -4.26
CA THR A 61 -23.06 51.54 -3.61
C THR A 61 -21.78 50.85 -3.16
N PRO A 62 -20.58 51.25 -3.71
CA PRO A 62 -19.32 50.67 -3.27
C PRO A 62 -18.98 51.07 -1.82
N ILE A 63 -18.81 50.06 -0.96
CA ILE A 63 -18.54 50.27 0.45
C ILE A 63 -17.05 50.13 0.72
N GLU A 64 -16.37 51.22 0.99
CA GLU A 64 -14.97 51.22 1.44
C GLU A 64 -14.92 51.31 2.98
N ASN A 65 -14.83 50.17 3.68
CA ASN A 65 -14.75 50.12 5.14
C ASN A 65 -13.64 49.23 5.63
N LYS A 66 -12.82 49.71 6.57
CA LYS A 66 -11.75 48.95 7.23
C LYS A 66 -12.27 47.71 7.96
N MET A 67 -13.54 47.69 8.41
CA MET A 67 -14.16 46.54 9.02
C MET A 67 -14.37 45.39 8.01
N LEU A 68 -14.82 45.73 6.79
CA LEU A 68 -14.97 44.74 5.72
C LEU A 68 -13.62 44.14 5.32
N THR A 69 -12.58 44.95 5.19
CA THR A 69 -11.22 44.46 4.93
C THR A 69 -10.76 43.47 5.98
N ARG A 70 -10.97 43.78 7.26
CA ARG A 70 -10.64 42.87 8.37
C ARG A 70 -11.49 41.59 8.37
N ALA A 71 -12.77 41.69 8.03
CA ALA A 71 -13.66 40.53 7.94
C ALA A 71 -13.17 39.57 6.83
N ILE A 72 -12.77 40.08 5.68
CA ILE A 72 -12.21 39.30 4.58
C ILE A 72 -10.89 38.65 4.98
N GLU A 73 -9.98 39.38 5.65
CA GLU A 73 -8.72 38.83 6.14
C GLU A 73 -8.94 37.74 7.18
N ASN A 74 -9.92 37.89 8.06
CA ASN A 74 -10.28 36.85 9.04
C ASN A 74 -10.89 35.61 8.35
N ALA A 75 -11.75 35.81 7.35
CA ALA A 75 -12.31 34.74 6.55
C ALA A 75 -11.19 33.92 5.86
N GLN A 76 -10.27 34.61 5.17
CA GLN A 76 -9.11 33.98 4.54
C GLN A 76 -8.26 33.19 5.56
N THR A 77 -7.97 33.77 6.73
CA THR A 77 -7.21 33.10 7.77
C THR A 77 -7.91 31.84 8.27
N THR A 78 -9.23 31.90 8.40
CA THR A 78 -10.03 30.74 8.83
C THR A 78 -9.99 29.62 7.79
N VAL A 79 -10.13 29.94 6.50
CA VAL A 79 -10.02 28.98 5.40
C VAL A 79 -8.63 28.38 5.31
N GLU A 80 -7.59 29.24 5.35
CA GLU A 80 -6.19 28.78 5.34
C GLU A 80 -5.90 27.84 6.51
N SER A 81 -6.38 28.16 7.71
CA SER A 81 -6.21 27.31 8.91
C SER A 81 -6.92 25.95 8.75
N ARG A 82 -8.13 25.94 8.22
CA ARG A 82 -8.88 24.70 7.90
C ARG A 82 -8.14 23.85 6.88
N ASN A 83 -7.73 24.46 5.78
CA ASN A 83 -7.00 23.77 4.72
C ASN A 83 -5.65 23.26 5.20
N PHE A 84 -4.96 24.02 6.05
CA PHE A 84 -3.73 23.57 6.70
C PHE A 84 -3.97 22.36 7.59
N GLN A 85 -4.99 22.41 8.47
CA GLN A 85 -5.32 21.31 9.36
C GLN A 85 -5.70 20.04 8.59
N SER A 86 -6.49 20.18 7.53
CA SER A 86 -6.87 19.05 6.66
C SER A 86 -5.63 18.41 6.01
N ARG A 87 -4.74 19.22 5.43
CA ARG A 87 -3.50 18.72 4.84
C ARG A 87 -2.57 18.08 5.87
N LYS A 88 -2.47 18.68 7.07
CA LYS A 88 -1.68 18.12 8.16
C LYS A 88 -2.19 16.74 8.56
N SER A 89 -3.50 16.59 8.73
CA SER A 89 -4.09 15.28 9.06
C SER A 89 -3.83 14.23 7.98
N VAL A 90 -3.94 14.61 6.70
CA VAL A 90 -3.62 13.67 5.59
C VAL A 90 -2.16 13.20 5.67
N LEU A 91 -1.22 14.12 5.89
CA LEU A 91 0.20 13.76 6.04
C LEU A 91 0.44 12.85 7.24
N GLU A 92 -0.22 13.11 8.38
CA GLU A 92 -0.08 12.29 9.58
C GLU A 92 -0.56 10.84 9.37
N TYR A 93 -1.62 10.62 8.57
CA TYR A 93 -2.04 9.28 8.14
C TYR A 93 -1.05 8.63 7.16
N ASP A 94 -0.58 9.39 6.18
CA ASP A 94 0.34 8.88 5.17
C ASP A 94 1.72 8.52 5.76
N ASP A 95 2.18 9.24 6.76
CA ASP A 95 3.45 8.96 7.45
C ASP A 95 3.47 7.57 8.10
N VAL A 96 2.34 7.11 8.65
CA VAL A 96 2.22 5.78 9.23
C VAL A 96 2.41 4.72 8.16
N MET A 97 1.63 4.81 7.08
CA MET A 97 1.72 3.88 5.96
C MET A 97 3.10 3.87 5.29
N ASN A 98 3.73 5.04 5.18
CA ASN A 98 5.06 5.13 4.59
C ASN A 98 6.12 4.41 5.44
N LYS A 99 6.08 4.55 6.76
CA LYS A 99 6.99 3.82 7.66
C LYS A 99 6.82 2.31 7.56
N GLN A 100 5.58 1.83 7.57
CA GLN A 100 5.30 0.40 7.40
C GLN A 100 5.78 -0.11 6.04
N ARG A 101 5.55 0.66 4.97
CA ARG A 101 6.03 0.36 3.62
C ARG A 101 7.55 0.28 3.55
N GLU A 102 8.26 1.22 4.17
CA GLU A 102 9.72 1.22 4.20
C GLU A 102 10.27 -0.05 4.86
N ILE A 103 9.65 -0.52 5.96
CA ILE A 103 10.05 -1.74 6.66
C ILE A 103 9.84 -2.95 5.74
N ILE A 104 8.65 -3.14 5.19
CA ILE A 104 8.32 -4.28 4.33
C ILE A 104 9.16 -4.29 3.06
N TYR A 105 9.34 -3.13 2.40
CA TYR A 105 10.13 -3.07 1.17
C TYR A 105 11.62 -3.25 1.41
N ALA A 106 12.15 -2.84 2.57
CA ALA A 106 13.54 -3.12 2.94
C ALA A 106 13.76 -4.62 3.12
N GLN A 107 12.89 -5.32 3.84
CA GLN A 107 12.94 -6.78 4.00
C GLN A 107 12.79 -7.49 2.64
N ARG A 108 11.80 -7.11 1.86
CA ARG A 108 11.58 -7.66 0.52
C ARG A 108 12.80 -7.50 -0.39
N ARG A 109 13.47 -6.36 -0.31
CA ARG A 109 14.67 -6.08 -1.10
C ARG A 109 15.84 -6.98 -0.71
N GLN A 110 16.05 -7.23 0.59
CA GLN A 110 17.08 -8.16 1.06
C GLN A 110 16.89 -9.56 0.45
N VAL A 111 15.64 -10.04 0.42
CA VAL A 111 15.30 -11.34 -0.19
C VAL A 111 15.55 -11.34 -1.71
N LEU A 112 15.21 -10.25 -2.41
CA LEU A 112 15.40 -10.11 -3.86
C LEU A 112 16.87 -9.99 -4.25
N ASP A 113 17.69 -9.33 -3.43
CA ASP A 113 19.13 -9.16 -3.67
C ASP A 113 19.93 -10.48 -3.49
N GLY A 114 19.23 -11.55 -3.09
CA GLY A 114 19.80 -12.90 -3.03
C GLY A 114 20.64 -13.18 -1.79
N LEU A 115 20.44 -12.41 -0.72
CA LEU A 115 21.02 -12.71 0.59
C LEU A 115 20.55 -14.08 1.07
N ASP A 116 21.44 -14.80 1.78
CA ASP A 116 21.04 -16.05 2.45
C ASP A 116 20.06 -15.72 3.57
N ILE A 117 18.82 -16.20 3.42
CA ILE A 117 17.74 -15.95 4.36
C ILE A 117 17.47 -17.13 5.30
N LYS A 118 18.35 -18.15 5.30
CA LYS A 118 18.22 -19.33 6.17
C LYS A 118 18.02 -18.94 7.63
N GLU A 119 18.89 -18.08 8.14
CA GLU A 119 18.83 -17.62 9.53
C GLU A 119 17.52 -16.87 9.82
N THR A 120 17.07 -16.05 8.87
CA THR A 120 15.79 -15.36 8.99
C THR A 120 14.61 -16.33 9.06
N VAL A 121 14.61 -17.38 8.23
CA VAL A 121 13.56 -18.40 8.23
C VAL A 121 13.60 -19.23 9.52
N LEU A 122 14.77 -19.58 10.00
CA LEU A 122 14.92 -20.28 11.29
C LEU A 122 14.41 -19.41 12.46
N ASN A 123 14.74 -18.13 12.48
CA ASN A 123 14.23 -17.21 13.50
C ASN A 123 12.70 -17.04 13.42
N MET A 124 12.12 -16.99 12.21
CA MET A 124 10.66 -17.01 12.04
C MET A 124 10.05 -18.29 12.60
N MET A 125 10.66 -19.44 12.34
CA MET A 125 10.20 -20.72 12.86
C MET A 125 10.28 -20.77 14.39
N HIS A 126 11.40 -20.33 15.00
CA HIS A 126 11.53 -20.24 16.45
C HIS A 126 10.43 -19.34 17.05
N THR A 127 10.24 -18.14 16.49
CA THR A 127 9.20 -17.22 16.95
C THR A 127 7.80 -17.81 16.82
N SER A 128 7.51 -18.45 15.70
CA SER A 128 6.21 -19.09 15.45
C SER A 128 5.94 -20.23 16.42
N VAL A 129 6.91 -21.10 16.68
CA VAL A 129 6.82 -22.19 17.67
C VAL A 129 6.60 -21.63 19.07
N SER A 130 7.44 -20.66 19.50
CA SER A 130 7.31 -20.05 20.84
C SER A 130 5.99 -19.32 21.03
N ASN A 131 5.46 -18.67 20.00
CA ASN A 131 4.13 -18.05 20.04
C ASN A 131 3.02 -19.09 20.26
N HIS A 132 3.09 -20.26 19.60
CA HIS A 132 2.14 -21.34 19.81
C HIS A 132 2.19 -21.91 21.22
N VAL A 133 3.40 -22.09 21.76
CA VAL A 133 3.58 -22.54 23.14
C VAL A 133 3.06 -21.48 24.13
N ALA A 134 3.43 -20.23 23.96
CA ALA A 134 2.96 -19.13 24.80
C ALA A 134 1.43 -19.00 24.80
N LEU A 135 0.80 -19.16 23.62
CA LEU A 135 -0.66 -19.14 23.50
C LEU A 135 -1.34 -20.27 24.31
N ALA A 136 -0.73 -21.47 24.31
CA ALA A 136 -1.26 -22.60 25.09
C ALA A 136 -1.12 -22.39 26.59
N PHE A 137 -0.02 -21.77 27.04
CA PHE A 137 0.19 -21.41 28.44
C PHE A 137 -0.77 -20.30 28.90
N GLY A 138 -1.00 -19.27 28.05
CA GLY A 138 -1.77 -18.09 28.42
C GLY A 138 -1.21 -17.43 29.68
N GLU A 139 -2.02 -17.33 30.75
CA GLU A 139 -1.59 -16.83 32.06
C GLU A 139 -1.14 -17.94 33.05
N ASN A 140 -1.14 -19.18 32.62
CA ASN A 140 -0.81 -20.31 33.46
C ASN A 140 0.70 -20.53 33.52
N GLN A 141 1.21 -20.98 34.67
CA GLN A 141 2.62 -21.36 34.82
C GLN A 141 2.93 -22.79 34.34
N HIS A 142 1.91 -23.64 34.27
CA HIS A 142 2.03 -25.04 33.86
C HIS A 142 0.84 -25.41 32.97
N LEU A 143 1.05 -26.37 32.06
CA LEU A 143 0.01 -26.93 31.23
C LEU A 143 -0.57 -28.16 31.90
N ASP A 144 -1.86 -28.44 31.66
CA ASP A 144 -2.42 -29.75 31.88
C ASP A 144 -2.26 -30.66 30.64
N ALA A 145 -2.47 -31.96 30.80
CA ALA A 145 -2.32 -32.93 29.71
C ALA A 145 -3.27 -32.64 28.53
N ALA A 146 -4.47 -32.13 28.78
CA ALA A 146 -5.44 -31.83 27.72
C ALA A 146 -4.97 -30.60 26.88
N GLN A 147 -4.50 -29.54 27.53
CA GLN A 147 -3.95 -28.36 26.89
C GLN A 147 -2.70 -28.71 26.06
N TYR A 148 -1.81 -29.53 26.60
CA TYR A 148 -0.64 -30.02 25.90
C TYR A 148 -1.02 -30.79 24.63
N HIS A 149 -1.94 -31.73 24.70
CA HIS A 149 -2.35 -32.51 23.54
C HIS A 149 -3.08 -31.67 22.49
N GLU A 150 -3.81 -30.61 22.87
CA GLU A 150 -4.43 -29.67 21.94
C GLU A 150 -3.37 -28.83 21.22
N MET A 151 -2.40 -28.30 21.97
CA MET A 151 -1.25 -27.57 21.42
C MET A 151 -0.46 -28.47 20.46
N LEU A 152 -0.09 -29.66 20.89
CA LEU A 152 0.66 -30.62 20.09
C LEU A 152 -0.06 -30.96 18.77
N LYS A 153 -1.37 -31.18 18.83
CA LYS A 153 -2.20 -31.46 17.65
C LYS A 153 -2.20 -30.27 16.65
N GLY A 154 -2.09 -29.05 17.14
CA GLY A 154 -1.98 -27.86 16.30
C GLY A 154 -0.62 -27.73 15.60
N MET A 155 0.43 -28.28 16.20
CA MET A 155 1.81 -28.19 15.71
C MET A 155 2.24 -29.37 14.86
N GLU A 156 1.76 -30.60 15.21
CA GLU A 156 2.03 -31.81 14.46
C GLU A 156 1.54 -31.76 13.02
N GLY A 157 2.38 -32.19 12.11
CA GLY A 157 2.10 -32.16 10.66
C GLY A 157 2.31 -30.80 10.01
N ILE A 158 2.54 -29.75 10.82
CA ILE A 158 2.95 -28.41 10.35
C ILE A 158 4.44 -28.25 10.55
N TYR A 159 4.94 -28.27 11.78
CA TYR A 159 6.34 -28.02 12.12
C TYR A 159 7.18 -29.31 12.22
N PHE A 160 6.60 -30.39 12.63
CA PHE A 160 7.26 -31.70 12.78
C PHE A 160 6.28 -32.87 12.60
N ALA A 161 6.83 -34.06 12.41
CA ALA A 161 6.04 -35.27 12.21
C ALA A 161 5.32 -35.68 13.52
N LYS A 162 4.21 -36.41 13.39
CA LYS A 162 3.50 -36.99 14.54
C LYS A 162 4.42 -37.89 15.36
N GLY A 163 4.39 -37.71 16.69
CA GLY A 163 5.24 -38.47 17.62
C GLY A 163 6.73 -38.02 17.59
N ALA A 164 7.07 -36.88 17.04
CA ALA A 164 8.45 -36.36 17.09
C ALA A 164 8.82 -35.83 18.48
N VAL A 165 7.85 -35.35 19.23
CA VAL A 165 8.00 -34.88 20.61
C VAL A 165 6.88 -35.52 21.43
N GLU A 166 7.24 -36.28 22.41
CA GLU A 166 6.30 -36.93 23.33
C GLU A 166 6.75 -36.70 24.77
N PHE A 167 5.87 -36.13 25.59
CA PHE A 167 6.02 -36.05 27.04
C PHE A 167 4.96 -36.93 27.68
N SER A 168 5.30 -37.63 28.77
CA SER A 168 4.31 -38.40 29.52
C SER A 168 3.35 -37.46 30.28
N ASP A 169 2.08 -37.88 30.42
CA ASP A 169 1.08 -37.08 31.12
C ASP A 169 1.48 -36.72 32.56
N GLU A 170 2.37 -37.53 33.17
CA GLU A 170 2.90 -37.31 34.51
C GLU A 170 3.99 -36.21 34.54
N GLU A 171 4.74 -36.04 33.45
CA GLU A 171 5.83 -35.06 33.34
C GLU A 171 5.33 -33.66 32.95
N ILE A 172 4.25 -33.56 32.16
CA ILE A 172 3.71 -32.33 31.63
C ILE A 172 3.54 -31.22 32.69
N PRO A 173 2.91 -31.47 33.86
CA PRO A 173 2.70 -30.43 34.87
C PRO A 173 3.99 -29.94 35.54
N SER A 174 5.11 -30.64 35.37
CA SER A 174 6.40 -30.28 35.95
C SER A 174 7.27 -29.46 35.00
N LYS A 175 6.88 -29.37 33.72
CA LYS A 175 7.62 -28.68 32.67
C LYS A 175 7.26 -27.20 32.61
N THR A 176 8.26 -26.39 32.30
CA THR A 176 8.11 -24.95 32.08
C THR A 176 7.85 -24.66 30.62
N GLN A 177 7.46 -23.42 30.29
CA GLN A 177 7.32 -22.96 28.92
C GLN A 177 8.65 -23.11 28.14
N GLU A 178 9.78 -22.81 28.77
CA GLU A 178 11.12 -22.94 28.17
C GLU A 178 11.45 -24.40 27.79
N ASP A 179 11.07 -25.40 28.64
CA ASP A 179 11.27 -26.82 28.35
C ASP A 179 10.52 -27.24 27.07
N PHE A 180 9.29 -26.74 26.88
CA PHE A 180 8.48 -27.04 25.70
C PHE A 180 9.05 -26.31 24.47
N ASP A 181 9.42 -25.02 24.60
CA ASP A 181 10.04 -24.25 23.52
C ASP A 181 11.28 -24.95 22.98
N GLU A 182 12.21 -25.36 23.87
CA GLU A 182 13.45 -26.05 23.48
C GLU A 182 13.14 -27.38 22.74
N ALA A 183 12.21 -28.16 23.26
CA ALA A 183 11.87 -29.45 22.65
C ALA A 183 11.21 -29.29 21.27
N PHE A 184 10.27 -28.38 21.15
CA PHE A 184 9.56 -28.17 19.88
C PHE A 184 10.43 -27.47 18.83
N ILE A 185 11.25 -26.48 19.21
CA ILE A 185 12.23 -25.85 18.33
C ILE A 185 13.21 -26.89 17.79
N ALA A 186 13.78 -27.72 18.66
CA ALA A 186 14.71 -28.78 18.23
C ALA A 186 14.06 -29.77 17.25
N ALA A 187 12.80 -30.15 17.47
CA ALA A 187 12.06 -31.03 16.57
C ALA A 187 11.77 -30.36 15.22
N ALA A 188 11.42 -29.08 15.24
CA ALA A 188 11.19 -28.29 14.02
C ALA A 188 12.48 -28.08 13.21
N GLU A 189 13.61 -27.74 13.86
CA GLU A 189 14.92 -27.65 13.22
C GLU A 189 15.33 -28.96 12.56
N LYS A 190 15.17 -30.08 13.25
CA LYS A 190 15.48 -31.42 12.70
C LYS A 190 14.61 -31.72 11.47
N THR A 191 13.35 -31.29 11.47
CA THR A 191 12.46 -31.45 10.31
C THR A 191 12.90 -30.57 9.16
N TYR A 192 13.32 -29.35 9.45
CA TYR A 192 13.86 -28.42 8.44
C TYR A 192 15.14 -28.98 7.81
N GLU A 193 16.09 -29.48 8.61
CA GLU A 193 17.33 -30.07 8.12
C GLU A 193 17.08 -31.32 7.26
N ALA A 194 16.16 -32.18 7.68
CA ALA A 194 15.77 -33.36 6.92
C ALA A 194 15.20 -32.95 5.54
N LYS A 195 14.40 -31.89 5.52
CA LYS A 195 13.83 -31.35 4.28
C LYS A 195 14.91 -30.73 3.39
N GLU A 196 15.87 -29.97 3.95
CA GLU A 196 16.98 -29.40 3.21
C GLU A 196 17.84 -30.50 2.56
N GLN A 197 18.06 -31.64 3.25
CA GLN A 197 18.76 -32.80 2.70
C GLN A 197 17.97 -33.48 1.56
N GLU A 198 16.64 -33.59 1.70
CA GLU A 198 15.78 -34.18 0.67
C GLU A 198 15.77 -33.35 -0.63
N VAL A 199 15.69 -32.03 -0.50
CA VAL A 199 15.45 -31.09 -1.59
C VAL A 199 16.76 -30.58 -2.21
N THR A 200 17.87 -30.63 -1.53
CA THR A 200 19.18 -30.00 -1.74
C THR A 200 19.22 -28.52 -1.34
N THR A 201 20.35 -28.09 -0.79
CA THR A 201 20.51 -26.70 -0.28
C THR A 201 20.20 -25.61 -1.29
N PRO A 202 20.65 -25.66 -2.57
CA PRO A 202 20.32 -24.59 -3.52
C PRO A 202 18.82 -24.45 -3.83
N ILE A 203 18.12 -25.59 -3.90
CA ILE A 203 16.67 -25.58 -4.15
C ILE A 203 15.93 -25.10 -2.91
N MET A 204 16.40 -25.46 -1.71
CA MET A 204 15.82 -24.98 -0.45
C MET A 204 15.92 -23.46 -0.33
N ARG A 205 17.07 -22.85 -0.65
CA ARG A 205 17.24 -21.37 -0.67
C ARG A 205 16.27 -20.70 -1.65
N GLU A 206 16.09 -21.28 -2.85
CA GLU A 206 15.15 -20.74 -3.82
C GLU A 206 13.70 -20.88 -3.35
N LEU A 207 13.36 -21.99 -2.72
CA LEU A 207 12.03 -22.26 -2.17
C LEU A 207 11.67 -21.25 -1.07
N GLU A 208 12.57 -21.03 -0.13
CA GLU A 208 12.41 -20.04 0.95
C GLU A 208 12.16 -18.65 0.38
N ARG A 209 12.97 -18.25 -0.60
CA ARG A 209 12.84 -16.94 -1.25
C ARG A 209 11.50 -16.77 -1.95
N VAL A 210 11.07 -17.76 -2.73
CA VAL A 210 9.81 -17.70 -3.49
C VAL A 210 8.61 -17.67 -2.54
N ILE A 211 8.63 -18.52 -1.51
CA ILE A 211 7.53 -18.58 -0.54
C ILE A 211 7.44 -17.27 0.25
N MET A 212 8.56 -16.80 0.81
CA MET A 212 8.58 -15.55 1.58
C MET A 212 8.09 -14.36 0.77
N LEU A 213 8.58 -14.18 -0.46
CA LEU A 213 8.11 -13.08 -1.31
C LEU A 213 6.62 -13.16 -1.60
N ARG A 214 6.11 -14.37 -1.87
CA ARG A 214 4.69 -14.57 -2.15
C ARG A 214 3.81 -14.28 -0.94
N VAL A 215 4.21 -14.77 0.23
CA VAL A 215 3.46 -14.53 1.48
C VAL A 215 3.48 -13.05 1.84
N VAL A 216 4.66 -12.40 1.79
CA VAL A 216 4.76 -10.97 2.07
C VAL A 216 3.89 -10.15 1.11
N ASP A 217 3.92 -10.45 -0.20
CA ASP A 217 3.11 -9.72 -1.18
C ASP A 217 1.60 -9.90 -0.92
N GLU A 218 1.15 -11.10 -0.55
CA GLU A 218 -0.26 -11.42 -0.26
C GLU A 218 -0.76 -10.66 0.98
N TYR A 219 -0.08 -10.79 2.12
CA TYR A 219 -0.47 -10.14 3.37
C TYR A 219 -0.32 -8.63 3.34
N TRP A 220 0.70 -8.12 2.63
CA TRP A 220 0.88 -6.69 2.46
C TRP A 220 -0.26 -6.04 1.66
N MET A 221 -0.77 -6.69 0.62
CA MET A 221 -1.92 -6.20 -0.13
C MET A 221 -3.19 -6.16 0.74
N GLU A 222 -3.45 -7.23 1.49
CA GLU A 222 -4.58 -7.28 2.43
C GLU A 222 -4.47 -6.20 3.51
N HIS A 223 -3.25 -5.96 4.01
CA HIS A 223 -3.00 -4.93 5.01
C HIS A 223 -3.27 -3.52 4.48
N ILE A 224 -2.88 -3.22 3.24
CA ILE A 224 -3.18 -1.92 2.62
C ILE A 224 -4.68 -1.67 2.59
N ASP A 225 -5.47 -2.66 2.17
CA ASP A 225 -6.93 -2.55 2.11
C ASP A 225 -7.53 -2.37 3.51
N ALA A 226 -7.07 -3.15 4.49
CA ALA A 226 -7.51 -3.02 5.88
C ALA A 226 -7.15 -1.66 6.51
N MET A 227 -6.01 -1.09 6.16
CA MET A 227 -5.60 0.25 6.60
C MET A 227 -6.46 1.37 5.99
N ASP A 228 -6.92 1.21 4.76
CA ASP A 228 -7.87 2.15 4.15
C ASP A 228 -9.23 2.09 4.84
N ASP A 229 -9.70 0.91 5.20
CA ASP A 229 -10.93 0.73 5.99
C ASP A 229 -10.79 1.34 7.40
N LEU A 230 -9.67 1.11 8.07
CA LEU A 230 -9.36 1.72 9.36
C LEU A 230 -9.40 3.24 9.28
N LYS A 231 -8.77 3.84 8.25
CA LYS A 231 -8.76 5.29 8.02
C LYS A 231 -10.16 5.88 7.88
N GLN A 232 -11.09 5.15 7.27
CA GLN A 232 -12.49 5.56 7.15
C GLN A 232 -13.23 5.43 8.49
N GLY A 233 -13.02 4.32 9.21
CA GLY A 233 -13.66 4.02 10.49
C GLY A 233 -13.27 4.99 11.61
N VAL A 234 -11.99 5.32 11.71
CA VAL A 234 -11.46 6.20 12.77
C VAL A 234 -12.02 7.64 12.68
N ARG A 235 -12.42 8.12 11.51
CA ARG A 235 -13.06 9.43 11.37
C ARG A 235 -14.36 9.55 12.19
N LEU A 236 -15.08 8.46 12.37
CA LEU A 236 -16.31 8.43 13.17
C LEU A 236 -16.02 8.54 14.67
N GLN A 237 -14.85 8.10 15.14
CA GLN A 237 -14.46 8.17 16.55
C GLN A 237 -14.13 9.61 16.99
N GLY A 238 -13.92 10.54 16.05
CA GLY A 238 -13.75 11.96 16.35
C GLY A 238 -14.94 12.60 17.09
N TYR A 239 -16.11 11.97 17.04
CA TYR A 239 -17.26 12.37 17.84
C TYR A 239 -17.14 11.99 19.33
N GLY A 240 -16.23 11.08 19.69
CA GLY A 240 -16.03 10.53 21.04
C GLY A 240 -14.92 11.21 21.85
N ASN A 241 -14.52 12.44 21.51
CA ASN A 241 -13.45 13.21 22.19
C ASN A 241 -12.03 12.61 22.09
N ASN A 242 -11.82 11.60 21.26
CA ASN A 242 -10.52 11.05 20.95
C ASN A 242 -9.93 11.72 19.70
N ASN A 243 -8.61 11.93 19.68
CA ASN A 243 -7.95 12.38 18.47
C ASN A 243 -7.91 11.23 17.44
N PRO A 244 -8.58 11.33 16.28
CA PRO A 244 -8.63 10.25 15.31
C PRO A 244 -7.26 9.78 14.83
N VAL A 245 -6.28 10.68 14.76
CA VAL A 245 -4.91 10.34 14.32
C VAL A 245 -4.19 9.45 15.33
N ASP A 246 -4.38 9.72 16.64
CA ASP A 246 -3.73 8.93 17.68
C ASP A 246 -4.34 7.52 17.78
N VAL A 247 -5.65 7.42 17.60
CA VAL A 247 -6.34 6.12 17.50
C VAL A 247 -5.83 5.34 16.28
N TYR A 248 -5.76 6.00 15.13
CA TYR A 248 -5.23 5.39 13.91
C TYR A 248 -3.79 4.86 14.09
N LYS A 249 -2.91 5.64 14.72
CA LYS A 249 -1.52 5.21 14.98
C LYS A 249 -1.45 3.96 15.85
N ARG A 250 -2.30 3.89 16.90
CA ARG A 250 -2.31 2.74 17.80
C ARG A 250 -2.85 1.50 17.10
N GLU A 251 -4.05 1.58 16.53
CA GLU A 251 -4.68 0.46 15.86
C GLU A 251 -3.89 -0.01 14.64
N SER A 252 -3.26 0.92 13.89
CA SER A 252 -2.39 0.57 12.78
C SER A 252 -1.11 -0.16 13.19
N LEU A 253 -0.58 0.11 14.39
CA LEU A 253 0.56 -0.63 14.93
C LEU A 253 0.15 -2.06 15.27
N GLU A 254 -0.95 -2.25 15.98
CA GLU A 254 -1.50 -3.57 16.33
C GLU A 254 -1.75 -4.41 15.07
N MET A 255 -2.43 -3.85 14.07
CA MET A 255 -2.66 -4.53 12.79
C MET A 255 -1.37 -4.88 12.04
N PHE A 256 -0.36 -4.02 12.11
CA PHE A 256 0.93 -4.28 11.47
C PHE A 256 1.70 -5.40 12.18
N GLU A 257 1.69 -5.45 13.50
CA GLU A 257 2.30 -6.51 14.29
C GLU A 257 1.60 -7.86 14.06
N GLU A 258 0.27 -7.87 13.98
CA GLU A 258 -0.52 -9.05 13.61
C GLU A 258 -0.17 -9.55 12.20
N MET A 259 -0.07 -8.64 11.23
CA MET A 259 0.34 -8.99 9.87
C MET A 259 1.75 -9.58 9.83
N VAL A 260 2.71 -9.01 10.54
CA VAL A 260 4.09 -9.52 10.59
C VAL A 260 4.12 -10.93 11.21
N SER A 261 3.38 -11.16 12.30
CA SER A 261 3.24 -12.47 12.90
C SER A 261 2.60 -13.48 11.91
N ALA A 262 1.54 -13.09 11.24
CA ALA A 262 0.88 -13.93 10.25
C ALA A 262 1.79 -14.28 9.05
N ILE A 263 2.63 -13.33 8.60
CA ILE A 263 3.65 -13.59 7.56
C ILE A 263 4.66 -14.65 8.03
N GLN A 264 5.11 -14.57 9.28
CA GLN A 264 6.05 -15.54 9.84
C GLN A 264 5.43 -16.95 9.88
N ASP A 265 4.25 -17.07 10.46
CA ASP A 265 3.53 -18.33 10.59
C ASP A 265 3.22 -18.97 9.24
N GLU A 266 2.70 -18.19 8.30
CA GLU A 266 2.33 -18.68 6.98
C GLU A 266 3.56 -19.04 6.13
N THR A 267 4.66 -18.30 6.25
CA THR A 267 5.91 -18.62 5.56
C THR A 267 6.43 -19.96 6.02
N VAL A 268 6.50 -20.19 7.32
CA VAL A 268 6.95 -21.46 7.89
C VAL A 268 6.00 -22.59 7.50
N ARG A 269 4.68 -22.39 7.65
CA ARG A 269 3.68 -23.40 7.31
C ARG A 269 3.76 -23.82 5.85
N ARG A 270 3.87 -22.87 4.92
CA ARG A 270 4.02 -23.18 3.47
C ARG A 270 5.35 -23.87 3.19
N LEU A 271 6.43 -23.42 3.82
CA LEU A 271 7.74 -24.04 3.64
C LEU A 271 7.73 -25.51 4.05
N TYR A 272 7.11 -25.84 5.17
CA TYR A 272 7.06 -27.22 5.65
C TYR A 272 6.08 -28.09 4.86
N SER A 273 4.98 -27.53 4.35
CA SER A 273 3.95 -28.27 3.59
C SER A 273 4.30 -28.53 2.13
N VAL A 274 5.16 -27.71 1.51
CA VAL A 274 5.52 -27.88 0.10
C VAL A 274 6.27 -29.19 -0.14
N ARG A 275 5.81 -29.99 -1.11
CA ARG A 275 6.48 -31.20 -1.62
C ARG A 275 6.85 -30.99 -3.07
N LEU A 276 8.12 -31.17 -3.41
CA LEU A 276 8.56 -31.11 -4.80
C LEU A 276 8.16 -32.36 -5.56
N LYS A 277 7.48 -32.19 -6.69
CA LYS A 277 7.27 -33.29 -7.63
C LYS A 277 8.59 -33.57 -8.36
N LYS A 278 9.10 -34.78 -8.28
CA LYS A 278 10.42 -35.19 -8.84
C LYS A 278 10.48 -35.27 -10.38
N ASP A 279 9.39 -35.02 -11.12
CA ASP A 279 9.28 -35.41 -12.53
C ASP A 279 8.84 -34.32 -13.54
N GLU A 280 9.02 -33.04 -13.28
CA GLU A 280 8.86 -32.03 -14.33
C GLU A 280 10.00 -31.03 -14.25
N GLU A 281 10.78 -30.96 -15.35
CA GLU A 281 11.68 -29.82 -15.60
C GLU A 281 10.85 -28.53 -15.50
N VAL A 282 11.05 -27.79 -14.40
CA VAL A 282 10.40 -26.48 -14.24
C VAL A 282 10.98 -25.53 -15.29
N LYS A 283 10.30 -25.45 -16.43
CA LYS A 283 10.60 -24.39 -17.40
C LYS A 283 10.23 -23.05 -16.75
N ARG A 284 11.25 -22.28 -16.41
CA ARG A 284 11.08 -20.92 -15.93
C ARG A 284 10.39 -20.09 -17.01
N GLU A 285 9.09 -19.87 -16.92
CA GLU A 285 8.43 -18.79 -17.64
C GLU A 285 8.83 -17.46 -16.97
N ARG A 286 9.42 -16.59 -17.77
CA ARG A 286 9.69 -15.21 -17.34
C ARG A 286 8.34 -14.49 -17.15
N VAL A 287 7.84 -14.42 -15.91
CA VAL A 287 6.58 -13.76 -15.54
C VAL A 287 6.70 -12.23 -15.57
N ALA A 288 7.91 -11.69 -15.52
CA ALA A 288 8.12 -10.25 -15.61
C ALA A 288 8.90 -9.89 -16.89
N LYS A 289 8.25 -9.25 -17.85
CA LYS A 289 8.94 -8.42 -18.84
C LYS A 289 9.46 -7.19 -18.10
N ALA A 290 10.78 -6.94 -18.20
CA ALA A 290 11.37 -5.72 -17.66
C ALA A 290 10.59 -4.52 -18.18
N THR A 291 9.81 -3.88 -17.31
CA THR A 291 9.20 -2.59 -17.58
C THR A 291 10.34 -1.59 -17.45
N VAL A 292 10.78 -1.04 -18.58
CA VAL A 292 11.73 0.08 -18.59
C VAL A 292 10.98 1.25 -17.98
N GLU A 293 11.26 1.57 -16.72
CA GLU A 293 10.84 2.83 -16.13
C GLU A 293 11.54 3.95 -16.89
N ASN A 294 10.74 4.76 -17.60
CA ASN A 294 11.19 6.03 -18.14
C ASN A 294 11.42 7.01 -16.96
N VAL A 295 12.61 6.91 -16.36
CA VAL A 295 13.12 8.02 -15.54
C VAL A 295 13.46 9.13 -16.51
N GLY A 296 12.70 10.23 -16.42
CA GLY A 296 12.91 11.44 -17.21
C GLY A 296 14.31 12.00 -17.00
N GLY A 297 15.08 12.02 -18.06
CA GLY A 297 16.40 12.63 -18.15
C GLY A 297 16.87 12.64 -19.60
N ASP A 298 16.85 13.85 -20.15
CA ASP A 298 17.59 14.35 -21.31
C ASP A 298 17.46 13.61 -22.68
N GLY A 299 16.70 14.24 -23.50
CA GLY A 299 16.73 14.59 -24.91
C GLY A 299 17.36 13.68 -25.97
N THR A 300 17.33 12.34 -25.88
CA THR A 300 17.64 11.50 -27.05
C THR A 300 16.69 10.32 -27.14
N THR A 301 15.58 10.54 -27.83
CA THR A 301 14.64 9.46 -28.20
C THR A 301 15.28 8.52 -29.21
N PRO A 302 15.42 7.20 -28.92
CA PRO A 302 15.73 6.24 -29.95
C PRO A 302 14.56 6.16 -30.94
N LYS A 303 14.81 6.43 -32.23
CA LYS A 303 13.83 6.29 -33.31
C LYS A 303 13.23 4.90 -33.26
N LYS A 304 11.92 4.81 -33.00
CA LYS A 304 11.14 3.58 -33.14
C LYS A 304 11.27 3.12 -34.60
N GLN A 305 11.83 1.93 -34.79
CA GLN A 305 11.77 1.27 -36.10
C GLN A 305 10.30 1.03 -36.47
N PRO A 306 9.89 1.34 -37.73
CA PRO A 306 8.51 1.15 -38.12
C PRO A 306 8.18 -0.35 -38.12
N VAL A 307 7.23 -0.74 -37.29
CA VAL A 307 6.62 -2.08 -37.35
C VAL A 307 5.94 -2.19 -38.72
N LYS A 308 6.41 -3.09 -39.60
CA LYS A 308 5.73 -3.42 -40.83
C LYS A 308 4.34 -3.96 -40.49
N LYS A 309 3.32 -3.14 -40.67
CA LYS A 309 1.94 -3.59 -40.62
C LYS A 309 1.73 -4.54 -41.78
N THR A 310 1.44 -5.81 -41.54
CA THR A 310 0.89 -6.71 -42.51
C THR A 310 -0.40 -6.10 -43.04
N VAL A 311 -0.41 -5.73 -44.30
CA VAL A 311 -1.59 -5.18 -44.99
C VAL A 311 -2.65 -6.28 -45.01
N LYS A 312 -3.74 -6.10 -44.26
CA LYS A 312 -4.89 -7.00 -44.36
C LYS A 312 -5.55 -6.77 -45.72
N ILE A 313 -5.43 -7.75 -46.60
CA ILE A 313 -6.02 -7.72 -47.95
C ILE A 313 -7.53 -7.85 -47.78
N GLY A 314 -8.28 -6.90 -48.29
CA GLY A 314 -9.74 -6.92 -48.26
C GLY A 314 -10.31 -7.92 -49.25
N ARG A 315 -11.47 -8.47 -48.99
CA ARG A 315 -12.16 -9.50 -49.81
C ARG A 315 -12.35 -9.10 -51.27
N ASN A 316 -12.37 -7.82 -51.60
CA ASN A 316 -12.56 -7.28 -52.95
C ASN A 316 -11.27 -6.70 -53.56
N ASP A 317 -10.16 -6.72 -52.85
CA ASP A 317 -8.87 -6.22 -53.35
C ASP A 317 -8.26 -7.19 -54.37
N PRO A 318 -7.39 -6.73 -55.28
CA PRO A 318 -6.71 -7.60 -56.21
C PRO A 318 -5.76 -8.55 -55.47
N CYS A 319 -5.73 -9.81 -55.88
CA CYS A 319 -4.87 -10.83 -55.27
C CYS A 319 -3.38 -10.50 -55.53
N PRO A 320 -2.49 -10.61 -54.54
CA PRO A 320 -1.06 -10.33 -54.69
C PRO A 320 -0.33 -11.26 -55.68
N CYS A 321 -0.96 -12.37 -56.08
CA CYS A 321 -0.38 -13.30 -57.04
C CYS A 321 -0.25 -12.74 -58.49
N GLY A 322 -0.70 -11.49 -58.73
CA GLY A 322 -0.60 -10.84 -60.05
C GLY A 322 -1.62 -11.31 -61.11
N SER A 323 -2.59 -12.17 -60.73
CA SER A 323 -3.61 -12.69 -61.66
C SER A 323 -4.68 -11.67 -62.07
N GLY A 324 -4.71 -10.48 -61.48
CA GLY A 324 -5.73 -9.47 -61.75
C GLY A 324 -7.12 -9.78 -61.16
N GLN A 325 -7.29 -10.94 -60.54
CA GLN A 325 -8.57 -11.35 -59.93
C GLN A 325 -8.71 -10.84 -58.50
N LYS A 326 -9.96 -10.57 -58.09
CA LYS A 326 -10.26 -10.17 -56.72
C LYS A 326 -9.90 -11.30 -55.75
N TRP A 327 -9.39 -10.95 -54.53
CA TRP A 327 -9.00 -11.92 -53.51
C TRP A 327 -9.99 -13.06 -53.31
N LYS A 328 -11.29 -12.77 -53.25
CA LYS A 328 -12.35 -13.79 -53.05
C LYS A 328 -12.61 -14.72 -54.21
N LYS A 329 -12.07 -14.44 -55.43
CA LYS A 329 -12.27 -15.25 -56.66
C LYS A 329 -10.99 -15.88 -57.18
N CYS A 330 -9.85 -15.57 -56.54
CA CYS A 330 -8.57 -16.14 -56.93
C CYS A 330 -8.35 -17.51 -56.31
N THR A 331 -7.93 -18.48 -57.08
CA THR A 331 -7.67 -19.88 -56.67
C THR A 331 -6.17 -20.17 -56.55
N CYS A 332 -5.32 -19.16 -56.38
CA CYS A 332 -3.89 -19.37 -56.26
C CYS A 332 -3.54 -20.05 -54.94
N LYS A 333 -2.83 -21.18 -54.98
CA LYS A 333 -2.44 -21.97 -53.80
C LYS A 333 -1.40 -21.30 -52.90
N GLU A 334 -0.68 -20.29 -53.40
CA GLU A 334 0.36 -19.59 -52.67
C GLU A 334 -0.20 -18.68 -51.57
N TYR A 335 -1.36 -18.09 -51.78
CA TYR A 335 -2.01 -17.16 -50.85
C TYR A 335 -3.34 -17.67 -50.28
N HIS A 336 -3.87 -18.78 -50.81
CA HIS A 336 -5.08 -19.47 -50.37
C HIS A 336 -4.81 -20.97 -50.19
N PRO A 337 -4.04 -21.37 -49.18
CA PRO A 337 -3.66 -22.78 -49.00
C PRO A 337 -4.85 -23.71 -48.69
N ASP A 338 -5.97 -23.14 -48.23
CA ASP A 338 -7.16 -23.89 -47.75
C ASP A 338 -8.29 -23.97 -48.81
N LEU A 339 -8.02 -23.64 -50.08
CA LEU A 339 -8.97 -23.74 -51.20
C LEU A 339 -8.62 -24.88 -52.15
#